data_3a11fabf57c3016ae89255affe314281
#
_entry.id   3a11fabf57c3016ae89255affe314281
#
_cell.length_a   1.000
_cell.length_b   1.000
_cell.length_c   1.000
_cell.angle_alpha   90.00
_cell.angle_beta   90.00
_cell.angle_gamma   90.00
#
_symmetry.space_group_name_H-M   'P 1'
#
loop_
_entity.id
_entity.type
_entity.pdbx_description
1 polymer ?
#
loop_
_entity_poly.entity_id
_entity_poly.type
_entity_poly.pdbx_seq_one_letter_code
_entity_poly.pdbx_strand_id
1 'polypeptide(L)'
;MATNISIQNLTSGDNEMMRIEIYLDANLGSGTPASKTMLEQLIELKRMLTDEVVHFVFEKTDGTRRDAYGTRAVDVIRKYENVAAAQKPQRAFNGTFPYFDIEKGEWRCFRVDRFVMIDRDYTI
;
A
#
# COMPACT_ATOMS: atom_id res chain seq x y z
N MET A 1 -22.78 -0.64 -14.97
CA MET A 1 -23.11 -0.39 -13.57
C MET A 1 -22.07 0.50 -12.96
N ALA A 2 -22.50 1.47 -12.21
CA ALA A 2 -21.63 2.51 -11.69
C ALA A 2 -20.47 1.95 -10.85
N THR A 3 -20.75 0.96 -10.00
CA THR A 3 -19.75 0.36 -9.14
C THR A 3 -18.63 -0.30 -9.94
N ASN A 4 -19.00 -1.04 -10.98
CA ASN A 4 -18.00 -1.69 -11.82
C ASN A 4 -17.17 -0.67 -12.60
N ILE A 5 -17.80 0.38 -13.07
CA ILE A 5 -17.10 1.45 -13.78
C ILE A 5 -16.11 2.12 -12.84
N SER A 6 -16.54 2.40 -11.61
CA SER A 6 -15.68 3.03 -10.61
C SER A 6 -14.47 2.16 -10.29
N ILE A 7 -14.69 0.86 -10.11
CA ILE A 7 -13.60 -0.08 -9.85
C ILE A 7 -12.65 -0.13 -11.04
N GLN A 8 -13.17 -0.15 -12.26
CA GLN A 8 -12.34 -0.14 -13.44
C GLN A 8 -11.50 1.13 -13.53
N ASN A 9 -12.06 2.27 -13.19
CA ASN A 9 -11.29 3.52 -13.19
C ASN A 9 -10.17 3.51 -12.17
N LEU A 10 -10.39 2.84 -11.05
CA LEU A 10 -9.37 2.73 -10.00
C LEU A 10 -8.31 1.68 -10.33
N THR A 11 -8.69 0.62 -11.03
CA THR A 11 -7.83 -0.55 -11.20
C THR A 11 -7.45 -0.87 -12.63
N SER A 12 -8.11 -0.26 -13.63
CA SER A 12 -7.85 -0.62 -15.04
C SER A 12 -6.41 -0.40 -15.47
N GLY A 13 -5.75 0.61 -14.93
CA GLY A 13 -4.32 0.82 -15.13
C GLY A 13 -3.51 0.34 -13.93
N ASP A 14 -4.14 -0.38 -13.02
CA ASP A 14 -3.56 -0.71 -11.73
C ASP A 14 -3.85 -2.16 -11.38
N ASN A 15 -3.05 -3.04 -11.96
CA ASN A 15 -3.17 -4.47 -11.70
C ASN A 15 -2.88 -4.80 -10.23
N GLU A 16 -2.08 -4.01 -9.57
CA GLU A 16 -1.79 -4.22 -8.16
C GLU A 16 -3.05 -4.11 -7.31
N MET A 17 -3.84 -3.05 -7.50
CA MET A 17 -5.07 -2.88 -6.73
C MET A 17 -6.09 -3.98 -7.01
N MET A 18 -6.18 -4.43 -8.24
CA MET A 18 -7.07 -5.55 -8.59
C MET A 18 -6.65 -6.83 -7.88
N ARG A 19 -5.37 -7.12 -7.84
CA ARG A 19 -4.85 -8.31 -7.16
C ARG A 19 -5.01 -8.23 -5.66
N ILE A 20 -4.85 -7.04 -5.09
CA ILE A 20 -5.11 -6.79 -3.68
C ILE A 20 -6.57 -7.07 -3.35
N GLU A 21 -7.49 -6.60 -4.17
CA GLU A 21 -8.92 -6.85 -3.96
C GLU A 21 -9.23 -8.34 -3.92
N ILE A 22 -8.71 -9.09 -4.88
CA ILE A 22 -8.92 -10.54 -4.94
C ILE A 22 -8.36 -11.20 -3.67
N TYR A 23 -7.18 -10.79 -3.26
CA TYR A 23 -6.53 -11.34 -2.07
C TYR A 23 -7.32 -11.04 -0.80
N LEU A 24 -7.81 -9.80 -0.65
CA LEU A 24 -8.58 -9.42 0.52
C LEU A 24 -9.92 -10.17 0.57
N ASP A 25 -10.58 -10.32 -0.57
CA ASP A 25 -11.81 -11.09 -0.62
C ASP A 25 -11.60 -12.54 -0.21
N ALA A 26 -10.48 -13.12 -0.63
CA ALA A 26 -10.16 -14.50 -0.28
C ALA A 26 -9.84 -14.66 1.21
N ASN A 27 -9.24 -13.65 1.84
CA ASN A 27 -8.77 -13.75 3.22
C ASN A 27 -9.74 -13.14 4.24
N LEU A 28 -10.54 -12.15 3.85
CA LEU A 28 -11.46 -11.46 4.75
C LEU A 28 -12.93 -11.71 4.43
N GLY A 29 -13.21 -12.44 3.35
CA GLY A 29 -14.57 -12.73 2.91
C GLY A 29 -14.99 -11.81 1.77
N SER A 30 -15.41 -12.42 0.65
CA SER A 30 -15.81 -11.68 -0.54
C SER A 30 -17.00 -10.77 -0.27
N GLY A 31 -16.83 -9.48 -0.60
CA GLY A 31 -17.87 -8.48 -0.45
C GLY A 31 -18.20 -8.10 0.98
N THR A 32 -17.41 -8.54 1.96
CA THR A 32 -17.65 -8.20 3.36
C THR A 32 -17.26 -6.74 3.64
N PRO A 33 -17.84 -6.13 4.68
CA PRO A 33 -17.40 -4.80 5.10
C PRO A 33 -15.91 -4.74 5.42
N ALA A 34 -15.36 -5.80 6.01
CA ALA A 34 -13.93 -5.84 6.33
C ALA A 34 -13.07 -5.76 5.08
N SER A 35 -13.40 -6.55 4.05
CA SER A 35 -12.67 -6.53 2.79
C SER A 35 -12.77 -5.17 2.10
N LYS A 36 -13.97 -4.61 2.04
CA LYS A 36 -14.20 -3.32 1.39
C LYS A 36 -13.46 -2.20 2.09
N THR A 37 -13.52 -2.14 3.40
CA THR A 37 -12.86 -1.09 4.18
C THR A 37 -11.34 -1.17 4.00
N MET A 38 -10.80 -2.38 4.05
CA MET A 38 -9.36 -2.57 3.86
C MET A 38 -8.92 -2.13 2.47
N LEU A 39 -9.68 -2.51 1.45
CA LEU A 39 -9.37 -2.12 0.08
C LEU A 39 -9.39 -0.60 -0.10
N GLU A 40 -10.40 0.06 0.45
CA GLU A 40 -10.51 1.52 0.36
C GLU A 40 -9.30 2.20 1.01
N GLN A 41 -8.88 1.71 2.17
CA GLN A 41 -7.71 2.25 2.84
C GLN A 41 -6.42 2.07 2.04
N LEU A 42 -6.26 0.92 1.40
CA LEU A 42 -5.07 0.65 0.60
C LEU A 42 -5.05 1.45 -0.69
N ILE A 43 -6.21 1.68 -1.29
CA ILE A 43 -6.32 2.57 -2.46
C ILE A 43 -5.87 3.98 -2.06
N GLU A 44 -6.35 4.48 -0.93
CA GLU A 44 -5.99 5.80 -0.45
C GLU A 44 -4.49 5.87 -0.12
N LEU A 45 -3.98 4.85 0.55
CA LEU A 45 -2.55 4.77 0.89
C LEU A 45 -1.70 4.85 -0.37
N LYS A 46 -2.04 4.07 -1.37
CA LYS A 46 -1.27 4.06 -2.62
C LYS A 46 -1.28 5.42 -3.29
N ARG A 47 -2.45 6.06 -3.31
CA ARG A 47 -2.59 7.40 -3.87
C ARG A 47 -1.68 8.39 -3.17
N MET A 48 -1.68 8.38 -1.83
CA MET A 48 -0.85 9.28 -1.05
C MET A 48 0.63 9.00 -1.21
N LEU A 49 1.02 7.73 -1.21
CA LEU A 49 2.43 7.33 -1.33
C LEU A 49 3.05 7.74 -2.67
N THR A 50 2.24 7.92 -3.69
CA THR A 50 2.72 8.32 -5.01
C THR A 50 3.35 9.72 -4.98
N ASP A 51 2.87 10.59 -4.09
CA ASP A 51 3.27 11.99 -4.08
C ASP A 51 4.02 12.42 -2.83
N GLU A 52 3.89 11.68 -1.74
CA GLU A 52 4.40 12.16 -0.45
C GLU A 52 4.86 11.02 0.44
N VAL A 53 5.52 11.39 1.54
CA VAL A 53 5.82 10.47 2.64
C VAL A 53 4.58 10.38 3.52
N VAL A 54 4.20 9.16 3.87
CA VAL A 54 3.01 8.89 4.66
C VAL A 54 3.39 8.09 5.90
N HIS A 55 2.82 8.48 7.03
CA HIS A 55 2.91 7.69 8.25
C HIS A 55 1.71 6.74 8.28
N PHE A 56 1.98 5.47 8.38
CA PHE A 56 0.92 4.46 8.46
C PHE A 56 1.34 3.34 9.39
N VAL A 57 0.36 2.53 9.79
CA VAL A 57 0.57 1.46 10.77
C VAL A 57 0.09 0.15 10.16
N PHE A 58 0.85 -0.90 10.37
CA PHE A 58 0.45 -2.25 10.02
C PHE A 58 0.86 -3.22 11.11
N GLU A 59 0.32 -4.43 11.06
CA GLU A 59 0.66 -5.49 12.00
C GLU A 59 1.70 -6.41 11.39
N LYS A 60 2.76 -6.66 12.14
CA LYS A 60 3.81 -7.58 11.71
C LYS A 60 3.35 -9.03 11.87
N THR A 61 4.11 -9.94 11.27
CA THR A 61 3.78 -11.37 11.33
C THR A 61 3.77 -11.93 12.74
N ASP A 62 4.49 -11.31 13.68
CA ASP A 62 4.50 -11.71 15.08
C ASP A 62 3.35 -11.10 15.89
N GLY A 63 2.44 -10.36 15.25
CA GLY A 63 1.30 -9.76 15.90
C GLY A 63 1.53 -8.39 16.50
N THR A 64 2.76 -7.87 16.46
CA THR A 64 3.04 -6.53 16.97
C THR A 64 2.80 -5.49 15.88
N ARG A 65 2.45 -4.27 16.29
CA ARG A 65 2.24 -3.17 15.36
C ARG A 65 3.55 -2.47 15.05
N ARG A 66 3.65 -2.00 13.82
CA ARG A 66 4.78 -1.20 13.37
C ARG A 66 4.28 0.10 12.77
N ASP A 67 4.86 1.20 13.23
CA ASP A 67 4.71 2.52 12.58
C ASP A 67 5.72 2.62 11.46
N ALA A 68 5.26 2.96 10.27
CA ALA A 68 6.12 3.10 9.11
C ALA A 68 5.99 4.50 8.52
N TYR A 69 7.12 5.03 8.06
CA TYR A 69 7.19 6.27 7.31
C TYR A 69 7.65 5.90 5.92
N GLY A 70 6.72 5.83 4.99
CA GLY A 70 6.99 5.28 3.68
C GLY A 70 6.58 6.18 2.54
N THR A 71 7.05 5.84 1.35
CA THR A 71 6.70 6.57 0.14
C THR A 71 6.88 5.66 -1.08
N ARG A 72 6.26 6.05 -2.18
CA ARG A 72 6.57 5.55 -3.52
C ARG A 72 6.90 6.71 -4.45
N ALA A 73 7.02 7.92 -3.91
CA ALA A 73 7.35 9.11 -4.69
C ALA A 73 8.78 9.02 -5.18
N VAL A 74 8.96 8.94 -6.49
CA VAL A 74 10.28 8.79 -7.11
C VAL A 74 11.20 9.93 -6.69
N ASP A 75 10.69 11.15 -6.65
CA ASP A 75 11.48 12.33 -6.30
C ASP A 75 12.03 12.24 -4.87
N VAL A 76 11.26 11.68 -3.96
CA VAL A 76 11.70 11.51 -2.57
C VAL A 76 12.77 10.42 -2.50
N ILE A 77 12.51 9.28 -3.16
CA ILE A 77 13.43 8.14 -3.12
C ILE A 77 14.78 8.49 -3.73
N ARG A 78 14.78 9.29 -4.79
CA ARG A 78 16.03 9.69 -5.46
C ARG A 78 16.96 10.53 -4.61
N LYS A 79 16.46 11.08 -3.52
CA LYS A 79 17.31 11.81 -2.57
C LYS A 79 18.21 10.88 -1.77
N TYR A 80 17.95 9.58 -1.81
CA TYR A 80 18.81 8.58 -1.23
C TYR A 80 19.88 8.17 -2.24
N GLU A 81 20.93 7.53 -1.75
CA GLU A 81 22.12 7.29 -2.57
C GLU A 81 21.90 6.35 -3.74
N ASN A 82 20.99 5.41 -3.61
CA ASN A 82 20.77 4.39 -4.61
C ASN A 82 19.65 4.75 -5.56
N VAL A 83 20.00 5.24 -6.75
CA VAL A 83 19.03 5.64 -7.76
C VAL A 83 18.16 4.47 -8.20
N ALA A 84 18.70 3.26 -8.23
CA ALA A 84 17.95 2.08 -8.61
C ALA A 84 16.79 1.81 -7.64
N ALA A 85 16.90 2.23 -6.40
CA ALA A 85 15.84 2.08 -5.41
C ALA A 85 14.62 2.96 -5.70
N ALA A 86 14.73 3.93 -6.62
CA ALA A 86 13.60 4.79 -6.94
C ALA A 86 12.43 4.05 -7.58
N GLN A 87 12.68 2.85 -8.09
CA GLN A 87 11.63 2.05 -8.72
C GLN A 87 11.19 0.93 -7.78
N LYS A 88 9.87 0.71 -7.73
CA LYS A 88 9.31 -0.39 -6.97
C LYS A 88 9.84 -1.72 -7.53
N PRO A 89 10.20 -2.67 -6.64
CA PRO A 89 10.67 -3.98 -7.10
C PRO A 89 9.68 -4.65 -8.04
N GLN A 90 10.19 -5.22 -9.12
CA GLN A 90 9.40 -5.90 -10.13
C GLN A 90 9.27 -7.37 -9.75
N ARG A 91 8.08 -7.74 -9.29
CA ARG A 91 7.78 -9.14 -8.97
C ARG A 91 6.27 -9.36 -8.95
N ALA A 92 5.88 -10.62 -9.09
CA ALA A 92 4.48 -10.99 -9.02
C ALA A 92 3.91 -10.65 -7.64
N PHE A 93 2.62 -10.29 -7.61
CA PHE A 93 1.94 -10.02 -6.36
C PHE A 93 1.91 -11.29 -5.50
N ASN A 94 2.28 -11.13 -4.23
CA ASN A 94 2.35 -12.24 -3.28
C ASN A 94 1.61 -11.94 -1.97
N GLY A 95 0.62 -11.04 -1.99
CA GLY A 95 -0.13 -10.67 -0.80
C GLY A 95 0.49 -9.53 -0.01
N THR A 96 1.57 -8.95 -0.50
CA THR A 96 2.26 -7.87 0.20
C THR A 96 2.22 -6.57 -0.58
N PHE A 97 2.37 -5.47 0.14
CA PHE A 97 2.37 -4.12 -0.40
C PHE A 97 3.75 -3.51 -0.17
N PRO A 98 4.52 -3.26 -1.24
CA PRO A 98 5.85 -2.67 -1.08
C PRO A 98 5.79 -1.15 -0.89
N TYR A 99 6.69 -0.64 -0.08
CA TYR A 99 6.90 0.78 0.14
C TYR A 99 8.37 1.03 0.40
N PHE A 100 8.83 2.24 0.11
CA PHE A 100 10.19 2.64 0.45
C PHE A 100 10.17 3.22 1.86
N ASP A 101 10.89 2.59 2.78
CA ASP A 101 10.96 2.99 4.18
C ASP A 101 12.02 4.09 4.30
N ILE A 102 11.60 5.32 4.62
CA ILE A 102 12.53 6.43 4.67
C ILE A 102 13.46 6.38 5.87
N GLU A 103 13.08 5.70 6.93
CA GLU A 103 13.94 5.55 8.10
C GLU A 103 15.05 4.52 7.86
N LYS A 104 14.75 3.48 7.09
CA LYS A 104 15.72 2.43 6.78
C LYS A 104 16.46 2.67 5.47
N GLY A 105 15.91 3.53 4.61
CA GLY A 105 16.50 3.79 3.30
C GLY A 105 16.44 2.61 2.34
N GLU A 106 15.40 1.79 2.45
CA GLU A 106 15.26 0.61 1.60
C GLU A 106 13.80 0.25 1.39
N TRP A 107 13.53 -0.54 0.34
CA TRP A 107 12.21 -1.08 0.10
C TRP A 107 11.87 -2.16 1.11
N ARG A 108 10.66 -2.08 1.64
CA ARG A 108 10.10 -3.06 2.56
C ARG A 108 8.68 -3.36 2.12
N CYS A 109 8.01 -4.27 2.81
CA CYS A 109 6.62 -4.57 2.49
C CYS A 109 5.87 -5.03 3.72
N PHE A 110 4.54 -4.97 3.65
CA PHE A 110 3.65 -5.54 4.66
C PHE A 110 2.56 -6.36 3.97
N ARG A 111 1.95 -7.27 4.70
CA ARG A 111 0.82 -8.02 4.17
C ARG A 111 -0.40 -7.12 4.09
N VAL A 112 -1.09 -7.15 2.95
CA VAL A 112 -2.22 -6.25 2.73
C VAL A 112 -3.37 -6.48 3.72
N ASP A 113 -3.55 -7.71 4.20
CA ASP A 113 -4.59 -8.01 5.17
C ASP A 113 -4.19 -7.64 6.61
N ARG A 114 -3.01 -7.11 6.81
CA ARG A 114 -2.49 -6.67 8.11
C ARG A 114 -2.39 -5.17 8.24
N PHE A 115 -2.87 -4.43 7.27
CA PHE A 115 -2.87 -2.96 7.32
C PHE A 115 -3.79 -2.49 8.44
N VAL A 116 -3.34 -1.49 9.21
CA VAL A 116 -4.12 -0.98 10.34
C VAL A 116 -4.74 0.38 10.02
N MET A 117 -3.91 1.39 9.72
CA MET A 117 -4.45 2.73 9.49
C MET A 117 -3.41 3.66 8.85
N ILE A 118 -3.92 4.69 8.20
CA ILE A 118 -3.12 5.84 7.79
C ILE A 118 -3.22 6.87 8.92
N ASP A 119 -2.08 7.38 9.39
CA ASP A 119 -2.08 8.46 10.36
C ASP A 119 -2.18 9.79 9.63
N ARG A 120 -3.37 10.35 9.60
CA ARG A 120 -3.63 11.59 8.87
C ARG A 120 -3.20 12.84 9.66
N ASP A 121 -2.87 12.66 10.92
CA ASP A 121 -2.40 13.77 11.75
C ASP A 121 -0.91 14.02 11.59
N TYR A 122 -0.20 13.08 10.94
CA TYR A 122 1.23 13.23 10.72
C TYR A 122 1.49 14.33 9.68
N THR A 123 2.33 15.26 10.08
CA THR A 123 2.76 16.37 9.22
C THR A 123 4.28 16.43 9.22
N ILE A 124 4.86 16.47 8.05
CA ILE A 124 6.32 16.59 7.91
C ILE A 124 6.75 18.04 8.04
#